data_7f3a89e648074b0b7d57c16592ae9a49
#
_entry.id   7f3a89e648074b0b7d57c16592ae9a49
#
_cell.length_a   1.000
_cell.length_b   1.000
_cell.length_c   1.000
_cell.angle_alpha   90.00
_cell.angle_beta   90.00
_cell.angle_gamma   90.00
#
_symmetry.space_group_name_H-M   'P 1'
#
loop_
_entity.id
_entity.type
_entity.pdbx_description
1 polymer ?
#
loop_
_entity_poly.entity_id
_entity_poly.type
_entity_poly.pdbx_seq_one_letter_code
_entity_poly.pdbx_strand_id
1 'polypeptide(L)'
;MTSLSPAPAPVETADPLRIWFRFIRLNRRATNAVAAELKELGLSIPQFDLLSTLTEREGMSQQELAERLYVTKGNVSGLLDRMVEAGLVERRSIPGDRRSNALYLTAKGRDLANRGIAAQRAYVMRTLGTLPAQDLADLERIVLAWRERARAEEDTPSVKSR
;
A
#
# COMPACT_ATOMS: atom_id res chain seq x y z
N MET A 1 -22.20 26.17 -50.24
CA MET A 1 -22.43 24.85 -49.62
C MET A 1 -21.65 24.86 -48.31
N THR A 2 -22.32 25.17 -47.21
CA THR A 2 -21.71 25.31 -45.87
C THR A 2 -21.67 23.90 -45.25
N SER A 3 -20.49 23.32 -45.16
CA SER A 3 -20.26 22.03 -44.47
C SER A 3 -20.48 22.25 -42.96
N LEU A 4 -21.58 21.76 -42.42
CA LEU A 4 -21.74 21.61 -40.95
C LEU A 4 -20.78 20.54 -40.48
N SER A 5 -19.79 20.95 -39.66
CA SER A 5 -18.96 20.02 -38.88
C SER A 5 -19.90 19.26 -37.91
N PRO A 6 -19.79 17.94 -37.81
CA PRO A 6 -20.60 17.19 -36.87
C PRO A 6 -20.29 17.64 -35.44
N ALA A 7 -21.33 17.84 -34.64
CA ALA A 7 -21.21 18.15 -33.21
C ALA A 7 -20.38 17.07 -32.50
N PRO A 8 -19.50 17.43 -31.55
CA PRO A 8 -18.74 16.42 -30.81
C PRO A 8 -19.72 15.49 -30.08
N ALA A 9 -19.45 14.18 -30.16
CA ALA A 9 -20.25 13.18 -29.44
C ALA A 9 -20.29 13.53 -27.95
N PRO A 10 -21.45 13.33 -27.26
CA PRO A 10 -21.56 13.63 -25.86
C PRO A 10 -20.48 12.87 -25.09
N VAL A 11 -19.68 13.60 -24.32
CA VAL A 11 -18.69 13.00 -23.40
C VAL A 11 -19.50 12.16 -22.43
N GLU A 12 -19.46 10.84 -22.59
CA GLU A 12 -20.12 9.91 -21.68
C GLU A 12 -19.55 10.16 -20.29
N THR A 13 -20.35 10.76 -19.41
CA THR A 13 -19.92 11.10 -18.05
C THR A 13 -19.51 9.83 -17.34
N ALA A 14 -18.25 9.77 -16.88
CA ALA A 14 -17.70 8.61 -16.23
C ALA A 14 -18.49 8.32 -14.94
N ASP A 15 -19.11 7.14 -14.86
CA ASP A 15 -19.86 6.68 -13.69
C ASP A 15 -18.87 6.35 -12.54
N PRO A 16 -18.96 7.04 -11.38
CA PRO A 16 -18.06 6.80 -10.24
C PRO A 16 -18.11 5.36 -9.72
N LEU A 17 -19.30 4.72 -9.72
CA LEU A 17 -19.45 3.35 -9.25
C LEU A 17 -18.75 2.35 -10.20
N ARG A 18 -18.85 2.58 -11.49
CA ARG A 18 -18.13 1.79 -12.50
C ARG A 18 -16.61 1.93 -12.35
N ILE A 19 -16.11 3.14 -12.08
CA ILE A 19 -14.70 3.41 -11.81
C ILE A 19 -14.25 2.66 -10.55
N TRP A 20 -15.02 2.75 -9.47
CA TRP A 20 -14.77 2.02 -8.22
C TRP A 20 -14.60 0.52 -8.45
N PHE A 21 -15.52 -0.14 -9.14
CA PHE A 21 -15.42 -1.57 -9.39
C PHE A 21 -14.22 -1.94 -10.28
N ARG A 22 -13.88 -1.10 -11.26
CA ARG A 22 -12.67 -1.29 -12.06
C ARG A 22 -11.40 -1.18 -11.22
N PHE A 23 -11.34 -0.18 -10.34
CA PHE A 23 -10.24 0.01 -9.40
C PHE A 23 -10.06 -1.19 -8.46
N ILE A 24 -11.12 -1.66 -7.81
CA ILE A 24 -11.06 -2.84 -6.93
C ILE A 24 -10.59 -4.09 -7.65
N ARG A 25 -11.06 -4.32 -8.87
CA ARG A 25 -10.61 -5.46 -9.70
C ARG A 25 -9.14 -5.33 -10.09
N LEU A 26 -8.71 -4.14 -10.48
CA LEU A 26 -7.32 -3.86 -10.82
C LEU A 26 -6.42 -4.06 -9.60
N ASN A 27 -6.78 -3.48 -8.45
CA ASN A 27 -6.04 -3.63 -7.20
C ASN A 27 -5.87 -5.11 -6.82
N ARG A 28 -6.96 -5.90 -6.87
CA ARG A 28 -6.90 -7.34 -6.59
C ARG A 28 -5.97 -8.09 -7.56
N ARG A 29 -6.02 -7.76 -8.85
CA ARG A 29 -5.12 -8.36 -9.87
C ARG A 29 -3.66 -8.01 -9.60
N ALA A 30 -3.37 -6.75 -9.31
CA ALA A 30 -2.02 -6.27 -9.01
C ALA A 30 -1.47 -6.94 -7.74
N THR A 31 -2.27 -6.98 -6.67
CA THR A 31 -1.89 -7.64 -5.41
C THR A 31 -1.60 -9.12 -5.61
N ASN A 32 -2.42 -9.84 -6.37
CA ASN A 32 -2.20 -11.26 -6.65
C ASN A 32 -0.92 -11.50 -7.46
N ALA A 33 -0.61 -10.64 -8.44
CA ALA A 33 0.60 -10.75 -9.23
C ALA A 33 1.85 -10.50 -8.38
N VAL A 34 1.85 -9.47 -7.55
CA VAL A 34 2.94 -9.19 -6.60
C VAL A 34 3.08 -10.33 -5.58
N ALA A 35 1.97 -10.86 -5.06
CA ALA A 35 1.99 -11.99 -4.12
C ALA A 35 2.64 -13.24 -4.72
N ALA A 36 2.43 -13.50 -6.01
CA ALA A 36 3.08 -14.62 -6.70
C ALA A 36 4.60 -14.45 -6.75
N GLU A 37 5.10 -13.25 -7.07
CA GLU A 37 6.54 -12.95 -7.09
C GLU A 37 7.16 -13.02 -5.68
N LEU A 38 6.46 -12.49 -4.66
CA LEU A 38 6.91 -12.55 -3.27
C LEU A 38 6.95 -13.99 -2.72
N LYS A 39 6.05 -14.85 -3.16
CA LYS A 39 6.02 -16.25 -2.77
C LYS A 39 7.30 -16.99 -3.17
N GLU A 40 7.90 -16.67 -4.32
CA GLU A 40 9.19 -17.22 -4.75
C GLU A 40 10.35 -16.83 -3.80
N LEU A 41 10.16 -15.73 -3.04
CA LEU A 41 11.08 -15.27 -2.00
C LEU A 41 10.73 -15.83 -0.60
N GLY A 42 9.67 -16.64 -0.50
CA GLY A 42 9.16 -17.15 0.78
C GLY A 42 8.42 -16.11 1.61
N LEU A 43 7.92 -15.03 0.98
CA LEU A 43 7.19 -13.96 1.63
C LEU A 43 5.70 -14.01 1.30
N SER A 44 4.87 -13.78 2.31
CA SER A 44 3.48 -13.36 2.13
C SER A 44 3.37 -11.83 2.02
N ILE A 45 2.26 -11.32 1.49
CA ILE A 45 1.99 -9.86 1.43
C ILE A 45 2.13 -9.21 2.83
N PRO A 46 1.48 -9.70 3.91
CA PRO A 46 1.64 -9.07 5.22
C PRO A 46 3.08 -9.04 5.76
N GLN A 47 3.87 -10.09 5.48
CA GLN A 47 5.28 -10.11 5.85
C GLN A 47 6.08 -9.08 5.06
N PHE A 48 5.83 -8.99 3.77
CA PHE A 48 6.46 -8.00 2.90
C PHE A 48 6.10 -6.57 3.32
N ASP A 49 4.82 -6.28 3.58
CA ASP A 49 4.36 -4.96 4.02
C ASP A 49 5.04 -4.54 5.33
N LEU A 50 5.19 -5.48 6.28
CA LEU A 50 5.92 -5.23 7.52
C LEU A 50 7.38 -4.90 7.26
N LEU A 51 8.08 -5.72 6.48
CA LEU A 51 9.49 -5.52 6.19
C LEU A 51 9.75 -4.24 5.40
N SER A 52 8.95 -3.97 4.35
CA SER A 52 9.09 -2.77 3.53
C SER A 52 8.83 -1.49 4.34
N THR A 53 7.83 -1.51 5.23
CA THR A 53 7.55 -0.38 6.12
C THR A 53 8.73 -0.11 7.06
N LEU A 54 9.38 -1.15 7.58
CA LEU A 54 10.59 -0.98 8.39
C LEU A 54 11.81 -0.50 7.60
N THR A 55 11.88 -0.71 6.27
CA THR A 55 12.95 -0.10 5.46
C THR A 55 12.79 1.41 5.33
N GLU A 56 11.56 1.92 5.36
CA GLU A 56 11.30 3.35 5.29
C GLU A 56 11.66 4.06 6.61
N ARG A 57 11.36 3.42 7.74
CA ARG A 57 11.65 3.95 9.07
C ARG A 57 11.83 2.81 10.07
N GLU A 58 13.02 2.65 10.59
CA GLU A 58 13.34 1.78 11.72
C GLU A 58 13.11 2.49 13.07
N GLY A 59 13.12 1.71 14.14
CA GLY A 59 12.96 2.24 15.50
C GLY A 59 11.55 2.61 15.88
N MET A 60 10.55 2.31 15.05
CA MET A 60 9.14 2.51 15.41
C MET A 60 8.67 1.45 16.41
N SER A 61 7.69 1.83 17.22
CA SER A 61 6.97 0.90 18.10
C SER A 61 6.05 -0.02 17.31
N GLN A 62 5.61 -1.12 17.94
CA GLN A 62 4.60 -2.00 17.35
C GLN A 62 3.28 -1.28 17.06
N GLN A 63 2.92 -0.29 17.87
CA GLN A 63 1.71 0.50 17.66
C GLN A 63 1.83 1.37 16.42
N GLU A 64 2.94 2.12 16.27
CA GLU A 64 3.20 2.93 15.07
C GLU A 64 3.24 2.08 13.80
N LEU A 65 3.80 0.86 13.88
CA LEU A 65 3.78 -0.09 12.77
C LEU A 65 2.36 -0.52 12.41
N ALA A 66 1.52 -0.85 13.40
CA ALA A 66 0.12 -1.23 13.17
C ALA A 66 -0.68 -0.11 12.50
N GLU A 67 -0.50 1.12 12.96
CA GLU A 67 -1.14 2.32 12.39
C GLU A 67 -0.72 2.52 10.92
N ARG A 68 0.58 2.38 10.60
CA ARG A 68 1.08 2.50 9.23
C ARG A 68 0.57 1.40 8.30
N LEU A 69 0.39 0.20 8.82
CA LEU A 69 -0.13 -0.94 8.07
C LEU A 69 -1.67 -0.96 7.99
N TYR A 70 -2.35 0.00 8.63
CA TYR A 70 -3.81 0.06 8.72
C TYR A 70 -4.43 -1.24 9.25
N VAL A 71 -3.79 -1.86 10.24
CA VAL A 71 -4.25 -3.10 10.88
C VAL A 71 -4.34 -2.96 12.38
N THR A 72 -5.06 -3.87 13.03
CA THR A 72 -5.15 -3.86 14.50
C THR A 72 -3.83 -4.29 15.15
N LYS A 73 -3.54 -3.75 16.34
CA LYS A 73 -2.36 -4.12 17.13
C LYS A 73 -2.26 -5.64 17.36
N GLY A 74 -3.38 -6.32 17.54
CA GLY A 74 -3.42 -7.78 17.71
C GLY A 74 -2.95 -8.54 16.46
N ASN A 75 -3.37 -8.09 15.26
CA ASN A 75 -2.96 -8.71 14.00
C ASN A 75 -1.46 -8.55 13.74
N VAL A 76 -0.89 -7.40 14.10
CA VAL A 76 0.56 -7.15 13.96
C VAL A 76 1.36 -8.00 14.95
N SER A 77 0.85 -8.23 16.18
CA SER A 77 1.61 -8.93 17.22
C SER A 77 2.04 -10.33 16.77
N GLY A 78 1.09 -11.15 16.36
CA GLY A 78 1.39 -12.52 15.92
C GLY A 78 2.23 -12.59 14.63
N LEU A 79 2.08 -11.62 13.74
CA LEU A 79 2.94 -11.50 12.57
C LEU A 79 4.37 -11.15 12.99
N LEU A 80 4.53 -10.13 13.84
CA LEU A 80 5.82 -9.65 14.32
C LEU A 80 6.57 -10.74 15.10
N ASP A 81 5.88 -11.53 15.94
CA ASP A 81 6.49 -12.64 16.67
C ASP A 81 7.12 -13.65 15.71
N ARG A 82 6.40 -14.04 14.65
CA ARG A 82 6.93 -14.92 13.60
C ARG A 82 8.12 -14.32 12.86
N MET A 83 8.11 -13.00 12.62
CA MET A 83 9.22 -12.32 11.94
C MET A 83 10.47 -12.25 12.82
N VAL A 84 10.30 -12.09 14.13
CA VAL A 84 11.39 -12.14 15.12
C VAL A 84 11.94 -13.56 15.22
N GLU A 85 11.09 -14.57 15.33
CA GLU A 85 11.47 -15.98 15.36
C GLU A 85 12.24 -16.41 14.09
N ALA A 86 11.81 -15.91 12.92
CA ALA A 86 12.51 -16.14 11.65
C ALA A 86 13.85 -15.38 11.54
N GLY A 87 14.19 -14.55 12.52
CA GLY A 87 15.40 -13.73 12.53
C GLY A 87 15.41 -12.62 11.47
N LEU A 88 14.26 -12.09 11.10
CA LEU A 88 14.11 -11.03 10.10
C LEU A 88 13.96 -9.65 10.76
N VAL A 89 13.38 -9.62 11.96
CA VAL A 89 13.15 -8.42 12.75
C VAL A 89 13.70 -8.63 14.14
N GLU A 90 14.20 -7.61 14.77
CA GLU A 90 14.60 -7.61 16.19
C GLU A 90 13.88 -6.52 16.96
N ARG A 91 13.64 -6.80 18.24
CA ARG A 91 13.08 -5.86 19.20
C ARG A 91 14.20 -5.33 20.08
N ARG A 92 14.32 -4.02 20.17
CA ARG A 92 15.27 -3.37 21.07
C ARG A 92 14.51 -2.56 22.11
N SER A 93 14.88 -2.69 23.39
CA SER A 93 14.29 -1.90 24.45
C SER A 93 14.53 -0.41 24.22
N ILE A 94 13.51 0.41 24.47
CA ILE A 94 13.63 1.87 24.41
C ILE A 94 14.15 2.37 25.75
N PRO A 95 15.27 3.11 25.80
CA PRO A 95 15.76 3.69 27.05
C PRO A 95 14.69 4.55 27.71
N GLY A 96 14.37 4.27 28.99
CA GLY A 96 13.34 4.97 29.73
C GLY A 96 11.89 4.45 29.57
N ASP A 97 11.63 3.57 28.63
CA ASP A 97 10.32 2.91 28.45
C ASP A 97 10.47 1.37 28.42
N ARG A 98 10.20 0.74 29.56
CA ARG A 98 10.27 -0.73 29.72
C ARG A 98 9.09 -1.47 29.08
N ARG A 99 8.05 -0.75 28.62
CA ARG A 99 6.82 -1.35 28.08
C ARG A 99 6.78 -1.35 26.55
N SER A 100 7.64 -0.56 25.93
CA SER A 100 7.70 -0.43 24.48
C SER A 100 9.05 -0.91 23.94
N ASN A 101 9.01 -1.57 22.80
CA ASN A 101 10.20 -1.97 22.06
C ASN A 101 10.22 -1.25 20.70
N ALA A 102 11.39 -0.81 20.32
CA ALA A 102 11.68 -0.33 18.98
C ALA A 102 11.98 -1.50 18.05
N LEU A 103 11.47 -1.45 16.83
CA LEU A 103 11.59 -2.51 15.84
C LEU A 103 12.66 -2.16 14.82
N TYR A 104 13.53 -3.14 14.53
CA TYR A 104 14.62 -3.01 13.57
C TYR A 104 14.69 -4.22 12.66
N LEU A 105 15.14 -4.01 11.43
CA LEU A 105 15.45 -5.11 10.54
C LEU A 105 16.82 -5.73 10.93
N THR A 106 16.91 -7.04 10.89
CA THR A 106 18.20 -7.71 10.85
C THR A 106 18.84 -7.55 9.46
N ALA A 107 20.11 -7.90 9.30
CA ALA A 107 20.74 -7.95 7.98
C ALA A 107 19.97 -8.86 7.01
N LYS A 108 19.52 -10.03 7.49
CA LYS A 108 18.69 -10.99 6.73
C LYS A 108 17.33 -10.38 6.36
N GLY A 109 16.67 -9.69 7.31
CA GLY A 109 15.39 -9.03 7.06
C GLY A 109 15.52 -7.91 6.03
N ARG A 110 16.57 -7.12 6.09
CA ARG A 110 16.86 -6.04 5.14
C ARG A 110 17.13 -6.57 3.74
N ASP A 111 17.92 -7.63 3.59
CA ASP A 111 18.14 -8.28 2.29
C ASP A 111 16.82 -8.77 1.69
N LEU A 112 16.04 -9.47 2.47
CA LEU A 112 14.75 -10.01 2.03
C LEU A 112 13.75 -8.91 1.68
N ALA A 113 13.68 -7.84 2.47
CA ALA A 113 12.87 -6.65 2.18
C ALA A 113 13.26 -6.01 0.84
N ASN A 114 14.56 -5.80 0.62
CA ASN A 114 15.07 -5.19 -0.61
C ASN A 114 14.74 -6.05 -1.86
N ARG A 115 14.85 -7.36 -1.75
CA ARG A 115 14.46 -8.29 -2.82
C ARG A 115 12.97 -8.24 -3.11
N GLY A 116 12.14 -8.17 -2.08
CA GLY A 116 10.68 -7.99 -2.23
C GLY A 116 10.32 -6.66 -2.87
N ILE A 117 10.95 -5.56 -2.45
CA ILE A 117 10.79 -4.22 -3.03
C ILE A 117 11.22 -4.24 -4.51
N ALA A 118 12.32 -4.90 -4.85
CA ALA A 118 12.76 -5.03 -6.24
C ALA A 118 11.75 -5.79 -7.11
N ALA A 119 11.18 -6.89 -6.60
CA ALA A 119 10.14 -7.66 -7.28
C ALA A 119 8.87 -6.81 -7.50
N GLN A 120 8.38 -6.15 -6.46
CA GLN A 120 7.23 -5.23 -6.58
C GLN A 120 7.51 -4.11 -7.58
N ARG A 121 8.68 -3.48 -7.51
CA ARG A 121 9.08 -2.42 -8.44
C ARG A 121 9.10 -2.92 -9.88
N ALA A 122 9.66 -4.11 -10.13
CA ALA A 122 9.70 -4.70 -11.45
C ALA A 122 8.29 -4.90 -12.02
N TYR A 123 7.34 -5.39 -11.21
CA TYR A 123 5.93 -5.50 -11.61
C TYR A 123 5.32 -4.14 -11.95
N VAL A 124 5.51 -3.14 -11.10
CA VAL A 124 4.99 -1.78 -11.30
C VAL A 124 5.55 -1.17 -12.60
N MET A 125 6.85 -1.32 -12.85
CA MET A 125 7.47 -0.79 -14.07
C MET A 125 7.01 -1.49 -15.34
N ARG A 126 6.71 -2.80 -15.30
CA ARG A 126 6.17 -3.55 -16.44
C ARG A 126 4.69 -3.24 -16.73
N THR A 127 3.98 -2.64 -15.80
CA THR A 127 2.54 -2.34 -15.92
C THR A 127 2.28 -0.84 -15.91
N LEU A 128 2.23 -0.23 -14.76
CA LEU A 128 1.97 1.20 -14.59
C LEU A 128 3.04 2.05 -15.29
N GLY A 129 4.32 1.65 -15.20
CA GLY A 129 5.45 2.39 -15.77
C GLY A 129 5.48 2.39 -17.31
N THR A 130 4.59 1.66 -17.99
CA THR A 130 4.45 1.69 -19.46
C THR A 130 3.45 2.74 -19.97
N LEU A 131 2.74 3.40 -19.07
CA LEU A 131 1.81 4.47 -19.42
C LEU A 131 2.56 5.73 -19.88
N PRO A 132 1.98 6.53 -20.79
CA PRO A 132 2.51 7.84 -21.13
C PRO A 132 2.69 8.74 -19.90
N ALA A 133 3.71 9.58 -19.91
CA ALA A 133 4.03 10.45 -18.77
C ALA A 133 2.86 11.34 -18.34
N GLN A 134 2.07 11.84 -19.31
CA GLN A 134 0.88 12.64 -19.02
C GLN A 134 -0.18 11.83 -18.29
N ASP A 135 -0.44 10.60 -18.70
CA ASP A 135 -1.42 9.72 -18.05
C ASP A 135 -0.98 9.36 -16.62
N LEU A 136 0.32 9.17 -16.39
CA LEU A 136 0.86 8.96 -15.04
C LEU A 136 0.65 10.17 -14.14
N ALA A 137 0.91 11.38 -14.64
CA ALA A 137 0.71 12.62 -13.89
C ALA A 137 -0.79 12.84 -13.57
N ASP A 138 -1.67 12.58 -14.53
CA ASP A 138 -3.12 12.69 -14.33
C ASP A 138 -3.63 11.64 -13.33
N LEU A 139 -3.15 10.40 -13.42
CA LEU A 139 -3.50 9.36 -12.47
C LEU A 139 -3.05 9.70 -11.06
N GLU A 140 -1.81 10.17 -10.88
CA GLU A 140 -1.30 10.61 -9.57
C GLU A 140 -2.17 11.72 -8.98
N ARG A 141 -2.47 12.76 -9.76
CA ARG A 141 -3.34 13.86 -9.35
C ARG A 141 -4.73 13.37 -8.92
N ILE A 142 -5.33 12.45 -9.67
CA ILE A 142 -6.66 11.89 -9.38
C ILE A 142 -6.63 11.05 -8.10
N VAL A 143 -5.62 10.18 -7.94
CA VAL A 143 -5.47 9.33 -6.74
C VAL A 143 -5.26 10.18 -5.49
N LEU A 144 -4.42 11.21 -5.55
CA LEU A 144 -4.21 12.14 -4.44
C LEU A 144 -5.51 12.88 -4.06
N ALA A 145 -6.22 13.41 -5.05
CA ALA A 145 -7.49 14.10 -4.82
C ALA A 145 -8.57 13.17 -4.23
N TRP A 146 -8.61 11.91 -4.66
CA TRP A 146 -9.53 10.91 -4.10
C TRP A 146 -9.15 10.55 -2.66
N ARG A 147 -7.87 10.35 -2.38
CA ARG A 147 -7.38 10.09 -1.02
C ARG A 147 -7.78 11.19 -0.03
N GLU A 148 -7.62 12.45 -0.40
CA GLU A 148 -8.00 13.58 0.47
C GLU A 148 -9.51 13.59 0.76
N ARG A 149 -10.35 13.27 -0.24
CA ARG A 149 -11.80 13.15 -0.03
C ARG A 149 -12.17 11.98 0.88
N ALA A 150 -11.50 10.84 0.72
CA ALA A 150 -11.74 9.68 1.58
C ALA A 150 -11.38 9.97 3.05
N ARG A 151 -10.26 10.67 3.29
CA ARG A 151 -9.87 11.10 4.64
C ARG A 151 -10.90 12.07 5.25
N ALA A 152 -11.36 13.04 4.48
CA ALA A 152 -12.36 13.99 4.95
C ALA A 152 -13.69 13.31 5.34
N GLU A 153 -14.05 12.21 4.68
CA GLU A 153 -15.22 11.41 5.03
C GLU A 153 -15.02 10.64 6.34
N GLU A 154 -13.80 10.10 6.59
CA GLU A 154 -13.45 9.42 7.84
C GLU A 154 -13.49 10.37 9.05
N ASP A 155 -13.05 11.63 8.87
CA ASP A 155 -13.03 12.67 9.89
C ASP A 155 -14.43 13.26 10.18
N THR A 156 -15.42 12.98 9.31
CA THR A 156 -16.79 13.46 9.49
C THR A 156 -17.52 12.57 10.52
N PRO A 157 -17.96 13.08 11.67
CA PRO A 157 -18.65 12.27 12.67
C PRO A 157 -19.88 11.61 12.04
N SER A 158 -19.91 10.29 11.99
CA SER A 158 -21.07 9.52 11.57
C SER A 158 -22.28 9.93 12.42
N VAL A 159 -23.21 10.69 11.83
CA VAL A 159 -24.52 10.96 12.44
C VAL A 159 -25.22 9.61 12.51
N LYS A 160 -25.04 8.91 13.65
CA LYS A 160 -25.85 7.71 13.96
C LYS A 160 -27.31 8.14 13.96
N SER A 161 -28.03 7.84 12.89
CA SER A 161 -29.48 7.84 12.85
C SER A 161 -29.97 6.95 14.00
N ARG A 162 -30.68 7.59 14.94
CA ARG A 162 -31.44 6.90 15.98
C ARG A 162 -32.64 6.21 15.36
#